data_0e3e7ef7b824df4e4132e9a9561b31c9
#
_entry.id   0e3e7ef7b824df4e4132e9a9561b31c9
#
_cell.length_a   1.000
_cell.length_b   1.000
_cell.length_c   1.000
_cell.angle_alpha   90.00
_cell.angle_beta   90.00
_cell.angle_gamma   90.00
#
_symmetry.space_group_name_H-M   'P 1'
#
loop_
_entity.id
_entity.type
_entity.pdbx_description
1 polymer ?
#
loop_
_entity_poly.entity_id
_entity_poly.type
_entity_poly.pdbx_seq_one_letter_code
_entity_poly.pdbx_strand_id
1 'polypeptide(L)'
;MSEEIKTAENAAASNFIHDFIDEDLKEGVYTHVQTRFPPEPNGYLHIGHAKAICIDFSTAEKYGGICNLRFDDTNPVKEDVEYVDAIERDIKWLGFNWANIYYASDYFDFLYECALKLIDKGLAYVDEASADEIREMRGTLTEPGTESPYRSRPIEETKELFRRMTDGEFPDGAMVLRAKI
;
A
#
# COMPACT_ATOMS: atom_id res chain seq x y z
N MET A 1 -11.73 4.23 52.60
CA MET A 1 -11.63 5.16 51.45
C MET A 1 -10.23 5.05 50.80
N SER A 2 -9.67 3.85 50.67
CA SER A 2 -8.29 3.65 50.15
C SER A 2 -8.12 2.44 49.22
N GLU A 3 -9.17 1.74 48.81
CA GLU A 3 -9.08 0.58 47.92
C GLU A 3 -9.70 0.78 46.54
N GLU A 4 -10.51 1.80 46.35
CA GLU A 4 -11.14 2.10 45.05
C GLU A 4 -10.28 2.91 44.09
N ILE A 5 -9.13 3.44 44.51
CA ILE A 5 -8.25 4.26 43.65
C ILE A 5 -7.17 3.43 42.95
N LYS A 6 -6.98 2.17 43.30
CA LYS A 6 -5.93 1.31 42.70
C LYS A 6 -6.33 0.52 41.48
N THR A 7 -7.58 0.51 41.08
CA THR A 7 -8.07 -0.24 39.93
C THR A 7 -8.16 0.56 38.61
N ALA A 8 -7.92 1.88 38.65
CA ALA A 8 -7.98 2.75 37.48
C ALA A 8 -6.61 2.99 36.78
N GLU A 9 -5.51 2.52 37.34
CA GLU A 9 -4.17 2.86 36.84
C GLU A 9 -3.55 1.87 35.84
N ASN A 10 -4.25 0.83 35.39
CA ASN A 10 -3.70 -0.16 34.45
C ASN A 10 -4.60 -0.50 33.25
N ALA A 11 -5.49 0.35 32.84
CA ALA A 11 -6.00 0.28 31.47
C ALA A 11 -4.93 0.92 30.57
N ALA A 12 -3.96 0.14 30.09
CA ALA A 12 -3.05 0.57 29.05
C ALA A 12 -3.91 1.18 27.93
N ALA A 13 -3.62 2.44 27.56
CA ALA A 13 -4.37 3.13 26.53
C ALA A 13 -4.35 2.27 25.27
N SER A 14 -5.46 1.60 24.98
CA SER A 14 -5.66 0.83 23.77
C SER A 14 -6.11 1.75 22.65
N ASN A 15 -5.94 1.31 21.41
CA ASN A 15 -6.48 1.96 20.23
C ASN A 15 -7.18 0.90 19.37
N PHE A 16 -8.03 1.34 18.47
CA PHE A 16 -8.86 0.43 17.66
C PHE A 16 -8.04 -0.61 16.86
N ILE A 17 -6.78 -0.29 16.47
CA ILE A 17 -5.89 -1.23 15.79
C ILE A 17 -5.53 -2.37 16.73
N HIS A 18 -5.16 -2.04 17.96
CA HIS A 18 -4.82 -3.05 18.97
C HIS A 18 -6.04 -3.87 19.38
N ASP A 19 -7.23 -3.24 19.48
CA ASP A 19 -8.47 -3.93 19.84
C ASP A 19 -8.81 -5.02 18.79
N PHE A 20 -8.70 -4.71 17.49
CA PHE A 20 -8.89 -5.69 16.41
C PHE A 20 -7.83 -6.80 16.42
N ILE A 21 -6.55 -6.45 16.64
CA ILE A 21 -5.48 -7.45 16.74
C ILE A 21 -5.71 -8.39 17.92
N ASP A 22 -6.10 -7.84 19.07
CA ASP A 22 -6.37 -8.62 20.29
C ASP A 22 -7.54 -9.59 20.07
N GLU A 23 -8.60 -9.16 19.37
CA GLU A 23 -9.76 -9.99 19.02
C GLU A 23 -9.35 -11.11 18.06
N ASP A 24 -8.68 -10.78 16.95
CA ASP A 24 -8.23 -11.75 15.93
C ASP A 24 -7.29 -12.82 16.50
N LEU A 25 -6.35 -12.41 17.35
CA LEU A 25 -5.43 -13.34 18.02
C LEU A 25 -6.17 -14.24 19.04
N LYS A 26 -7.12 -13.68 19.79
CA LYS A 26 -7.93 -14.43 20.77
C LYS A 26 -8.84 -15.46 20.08
N GLU A 27 -9.41 -15.11 18.94
CA GLU A 27 -10.26 -16.00 18.14
C GLU A 27 -9.47 -17.01 17.31
N GLY A 28 -8.15 -16.85 17.25
CA GLY A 28 -7.27 -17.72 16.45
C GLY A 28 -7.38 -17.51 14.94
N VAL A 29 -7.91 -16.36 14.51
CA VAL A 29 -7.99 -15.98 13.09
C VAL A 29 -6.58 -15.85 12.52
N TYR A 30 -5.68 -15.25 13.31
CA TYR A 30 -4.25 -15.12 13.00
C TYR A 30 -3.40 -15.61 14.17
N THR A 31 -2.19 -16.05 13.89
CA THR A 31 -1.23 -16.57 14.89
C THR A 31 -0.03 -15.66 15.09
N HIS A 32 0.12 -14.63 14.27
CA HIS A 32 1.25 -13.69 14.34
C HIS A 32 0.84 -12.33 13.79
N VAL A 33 1.58 -11.29 14.21
CA VAL A 33 1.41 -9.92 13.76
C VAL A 33 2.56 -9.53 12.85
N GLN A 34 2.23 -8.97 11.68
CA GLN A 34 3.19 -8.42 10.76
C GLN A 34 2.71 -7.05 10.30
N THR A 35 3.58 -6.06 10.42
CA THR A 35 3.35 -4.71 9.95
C THR A 35 4.34 -4.33 8.84
N ARG A 36 4.10 -3.20 8.19
CA ARG A 36 4.95 -2.71 7.12
C ARG A 36 4.93 -1.19 7.09
N PHE A 37 6.11 -0.59 7.05
CA PHE A 37 6.27 0.82 6.70
C PHE A 37 6.66 0.93 5.22
N PRO A 38 5.83 1.52 4.34
CA PRO A 38 6.06 1.57 2.90
C PRO A 38 6.37 2.99 2.39
N PRO A 39 7.56 3.56 2.67
CA PRO A 39 7.88 4.89 2.19
C PRO A 39 8.19 4.92 0.69
N GLU A 40 7.83 6.02 0.00
CA GLU A 40 8.41 6.38 -1.29
C GLU A 40 9.75 7.07 -1.06
N PRO A 41 10.85 6.66 -1.72
CA PRO A 41 12.16 7.30 -1.57
C PRO A 41 12.29 8.54 -2.46
N ASN A 42 11.34 9.48 -2.37
CA ASN A 42 11.23 10.70 -3.18
C ASN A 42 11.41 11.99 -2.38
N GLY A 43 11.81 11.89 -1.11
CA GLY A 43 12.05 13.01 -0.21
C GLY A 43 12.37 12.58 1.21
N TYR A 44 12.75 13.54 2.04
CA TYR A 44 13.01 13.33 3.46
C TYR A 44 11.71 13.11 4.25
N LEU A 45 11.82 12.33 5.34
CA LEU A 45 10.69 12.10 6.23
C LEU A 45 10.31 13.38 7.01
N HIS A 46 9.08 13.47 7.41
CA HIS A 46 8.56 14.52 8.29
C HIS A 46 7.80 13.91 9.48
N ILE A 47 7.32 14.75 10.39
CA ILE A 47 6.65 14.28 11.62
C ILE A 47 5.45 13.35 11.39
N GLY A 48 4.75 13.48 10.26
CA GLY A 48 3.67 12.57 9.87
C GLY A 48 4.18 11.15 9.63
N HIS A 49 5.34 11.01 8.98
CA HIS A 49 6.00 9.71 8.79
C HIS A 49 6.50 9.14 10.12
N ALA A 50 7.05 9.97 11.00
CA ALA A 50 7.48 9.53 12.34
C ALA A 50 6.31 8.92 13.13
N LYS A 51 5.11 9.51 13.04
CA LYS A 51 3.90 8.94 13.64
C LYS A 51 3.57 7.56 13.05
N ALA A 52 3.60 7.39 11.74
CA ALA A 52 3.33 6.11 11.09
C ALA A 52 4.37 5.05 11.49
N ILE A 53 5.67 5.41 11.46
CA ILE A 53 6.76 4.54 11.91
C ILE A 53 6.51 4.06 13.35
N CYS A 54 6.20 4.97 14.27
CA CYS A 54 5.90 4.60 15.66
C CYS A 54 4.71 3.64 15.76
N ILE A 55 3.64 3.84 14.97
CA ILE A 55 2.49 2.93 14.97
C ILE A 55 2.88 1.56 14.44
N ASP A 56 3.52 1.49 13.28
CA ASP A 56 3.84 0.23 12.62
C ASP A 56 4.83 -0.60 13.44
N PHE A 57 5.94 0.00 13.85
CA PHE A 57 7.01 -0.70 14.57
C PHE A 57 6.60 -1.06 16.00
N SER A 58 6.00 -0.13 16.77
CA SER A 58 5.60 -0.44 18.14
C SER A 58 4.44 -1.44 18.20
N THR A 59 3.56 -1.47 17.19
CA THR A 59 2.55 -2.53 17.11
C THR A 59 3.21 -3.89 16.93
N ALA A 60 4.15 -4.04 15.99
CA ALA A 60 4.89 -5.29 15.82
C ALA A 60 5.61 -5.70 17.13
N GLU A 61 6.33 -4.79 17.76
CA GLU A 61 7.04 -5.04 19.02
C GLU A 61 6.10 -5.48 20.15
N LYS A 62 4.97 -4.80 20.32
CA LYS A 62 3.95 -5.12 21.35
C LYS A 62 3.47 -6.57 21.26
N TYR A 63 3.29 -7.07 20.06
CA TYR A 63 2.75 -8.41 19.83
C TYR A 63 3.82 -9.47 19.53
N GLY A 64 5.11 -9.15 19.69
CA GLY A 64 6.21 -10.06 19.36
C GLY A 64 6.27 -10.44 17.89
N GLY A 65 5.73 -9.58 17.05
CA GLY A 65 5.68 -9.74 15.59
C GLY A 65 6.89 -9.12 14.88
N ILE A 66 6.75 -8.90 13.57
CA ILE A 66 7.80 -8.29 12.74
C ILE A 66 7.26 -7.06 12.02
N CYS A 67 8.12 -6.06 11.81
CA CYS A 67 7.86 -4.95 10.92
C CYS A 67 8.85 -4.98 9.75
N ASN A 68 8.35 -4.91 8.53
CA ASN A 68 9.16 -4.85 7.31
C ASN A 68 9.25 -3.40 6.80
N LEU A 69 10.41 -3.02 6.31
CA LEU A 69 10.60 -1.81 5.52
C LEU A 69 10.45 -2.18 4.04
N ARG A 70 9.46 -1.60 3.36
CA ARG A 70 9.24 -1.85 1.95
C ARG A 70 9.18 -0.53 1.19
N PHE A 71 10.21 -0.21 0.46
CA PHE A 71 10.22 0.98 -0.40
C PHE A 71 9.22 0.83 -1.54
N ASP A 72 8.40 1.85 -1.72
CA ASP A 72 7.50 1.99 -2.86
C ASP A 72 8.21 2.79 -3.96
N ASP A 73 9.25 2.18 -4.51
CA ASP A 73 10.16 2.73 -5.50
C ASP A 73 9.64 2.48 -6.93
N THR A 74 8.46 3.02 -7.21
CA THR A 74 7.75 2.79 -8.49
C THR A 74 7.87 3.95 -9.48
N ASN A 75 8.51 5.05 -9.08
CA ASN A 75 8.68 6.24 -9.90
C ASN A 75 10.16 6.70 -10.00
N PRO A 76 10.96 6.10 -10.89
CA PRO A 76 12.41 6.34 -10.97
C PRO A 76 12.80 7.78 -11.30
N VAL A 77 11.85 8.62 -11.76
CA VAL A 77 12.13 10.02 -12.09
C VAL A 77 12.29 10.90 -10.84
N LYS A 78 11.70 10.49 -9.71
CA LYS A 78 11.67 11.28 -8.47
C LYS A 78 12.43 10.64 -7.32
N GLU A 79 12.91 9.43 -7.47
CA GLU A 79 13.51 8.63 -6.43
C GLU A 79 15.02 8.71 -6.46
N ASP A 80 15.64 8.73 -5.28
CA ASP A 80 17.07 8.81 -5.11
C ASP A 80 17.54 7.94 -3.94
N VAL A 81 18.72 7.34 -4.09
CA VAL A 81 19.39 6.54 -3.05
C VAL A 81 19.64 7.37 -1.79
N GLU A 82 19.86 8.67 -1.92
CA GLU A 82 20.02 9.58 -0.78
C GLU A 82 18.80 9.53 0.14
N TYR A 83 17.59 9.45 -0.41
CA TYR A 83 16.36 9.36 0.39
C TYR A 83 16.20 7.98 1.03
N VAL A 84 16.60 6.91 0.35
CA VAL A 84 16.65 5.56 0.94
C VAL A 84 17.52 5.56 2.20
N ASP A 85 18.76 6.05 2.08
CA ASP A 85 19.72 6.12 3.19
C ASP A 85 19.20 7.01 4.34
N ALA A 86 18.56 8.14 4.00
CA ALA A 86 17.97 9.04 4.99
C ALA A 86 16.83 8.37 5.76
N ILE A 87 15.92 7.70 5.06
CA ILE A 87 14.78 6.97 5.66
C ILE A 87 15.28 5.89 6.62
N GLU A 88 16.24 5.08 6.20
CA GLU A 88 16.83 4.05 7.06
C GLU A 88 17.47 4.65 8.33
N ARG A 89 18.22 5.74 8.17
CA ARG A 89 18.83 6.45 9.30
C ARG A 89 17.79 7.00 10.27
N ASP A 90 16.72 7.59 9.74
CA ASP A 90 15.66 8.19 10.55
C ASP A 90 14.87 7.14 11.34
N ILE A 91 14.58 5.97 10.75
CA ILE A 91 13.96 4.85 11.47
C ILE A 91 14.84 4.38 12.62
N LYS A 92 16.16 4.21 12.37
CA LYS A 92 17.13 3.83 13.41
C LYS A 92 17.26 4.90 14.48
N TRP A 93 17.24 6.18 14.10
CA TRP A 93 17.26 7.30 15.05
C TRP A 93 16.03 7.32 15.97
N LEU A 94 14.85 6.94 15.45
CA LEU A 94 13.63 6.76 16.24
C LEU A 94 13.70 5.53 17.18
N GLY A 95 14.74 4.71 17.09
CA GLY A 95 14.97 3.55 17.97
C GLY A 95 14.45 2.23 17.41
N PHE A 96 13.96 2.20 16.16
CA PHE A 96 13.40 1.00 15.56
C PHE A 96 14.36 0.29 14.61
N ASN A 97 14.11 -1.02 14.41
CA ASN A 97 14.78 -1.85 13.40
C ASN A 97 13.75 -2.68 12.66
N TRP A 98 13.94 -2.80 11.34
CA TRP A 98 13.10 -3.65 10.50
C TRP A 98 13.60 -5.10 10.47
N ALA A 99 12.68 -6.01 10.22
CA ALA A 99 13.01 -7.44 10.08
C ALA A 99 13.58 -7.73 8.68
N ASN A 100 12.94 -7.19 7.64
CA ASN A 100 13.38 -7.33 6.25
C ASN A 100 13.20 -6.00 5.52
N ILE A 101 13.99 -5.82 4.45
CA ILE A 101 13.89 -4.70 3.52
C ILE A 101 13.48 -5.23 2.15
N TYR A 102 12.57 -4.55 1.48
CA TYR A 102 12.07 -4.89 0.15
C TYR A 102 11.94 -3.63 -0.69
N TYR A 103 12.07 -3.79 -2.00
CA TYR A 103 11.83 -2.77 -3.01
C TYR A 103 10.72 -3.21 -3.93
N ALA A 104 9.76 -2.33 -4.22
CA ALA A 104 8.65 -2.66 -5.12
C ALA A 104 9.15 -2.96 -6.54
N SER A 105 10.21 -2.30 -6.98
CA SER A 105 10.85 -2.51 -8.28
C SER A 105 11.39 -3.92 -8.50
N ASP A 106 11.79 -4.62 -7.43
CA ASP A 106 12.26 -6.01 -7.51
C ASP A 106 11.16 -6.99 -7.96
N TYR A 107 9.89 -6.55 -7.93
CA TYR A 107 8.73 -7.38 -8.20
C TYR A 107 7.99 -7.01 -9.49
N PHE A 108 8.52 -6.13 -10.34
CA PHE A 108 7.81 -5.66 -11.54
C PHE A 108 7.42 -6.79 -12.49
N ASP A 109 8.30 -7.74 -12.75
CA ASP A 109 7.98 -8.90 -13.59
C ASP A 109 6.84 -9.74 -12.97
N PHE A 110 6.88 -9.96 -11.67
CA PHE A 110 5.83 -10.67 -10.95
C PHE A 110 4.50 -9.90 -10.96
N LEU A 111 4.55 -8.58 -10.83
CA LEU A 111 3.36 -7.72 -10.89
C LEU A 111 2.74 -7.73 -12.30
N TYR A 112 3.56 -7.78 -13.35
CA TYR A 112 3.08 -7.94 -14.72
C TYR A 112 2.32 -9.27 -14.89
N GLU A 113 2.88 -10.37 -14.40
CA GLU A 113 2.22 -11.68 -14.41
C GLU A 113 0.91 -11.67 -13.58
N CYS A 114 0.88 -10.96 -12.46
CA CYS A 114 -0.35 -10.78 -11.68
C CYS A 114 -1.40 -9.97 -12.45
N ALA A 115 -0.99 -8.94 -13.18
CA ALA A 115 -1.87 -8.15 -14.03
C ALA A 115 -2.51 -9.01 -15.13
N LEU A 116 -1.72 -9.84 -15.81
CA LEU A 116 -2.25 -10.80 -16.80
C LEU A 116 -3.28 -11.76 -16.18
N LYS A 117 -3.02 -12.27 -14.97
CA LYS A 117 -3.99 -13.13 -14.26
C LYS A 117 -5.29 -12.39 -13.92
N LEU A 118 -5.24 -11.10 -13.59
CA LEU A 118 -6.44 -10.30 -13.36
C LEU A 118 -7.22 -10.08 -14.67
N ILE A 119 -6.53 -9.84 -15.77
CA ILE A 119 -7.16 -9.72 -17.11
C ILE A 119 -7.84 -11.04 -17.48
N ASP A 120 -7.15 -12.18 -17.34
CA ASP A 120 -7.71 -13.51 -17.62
C ASP A 120 -8.96 -13.84 -16.83
N LYS A 121 -9.06 -13.33 -15.60
CA LYS A 121 -10.26 -13.45 -14.75
C LYS A 121 -11.35 -12.43 -15.11
N GLY A 122 -11.11 -11.53 -16.08
CA GLY A 122 -12.03 -10.44 -16.41
C GLY A 122 -12.12 -9.35 -15.34
N LEU A 123 -11.15 -9.27 -14.43
CA LEU A 123 -11.11 -8.34 -13.30
C LEU A 123 -10.27 -7.08 -13.58
N ALA A 124 -9.67 -6.97 -14.75
CA ALA A 124 -8.97 -5.78 -15.20
C ALA A 124 -9.28 -5.50 -16.67
N TYR A 125 -9.10 -4.26 -17.09
CA TYR A 125 -9.31 -3.82 -18.47
C TYR A 125 -8.37 -2.67 -18.81
N VAL A 126 -8.01 -2.53 -20.09
CA VAL A 126 -7.27 -1.37 -20.59
C VAL A 126 -8.27 -0.24 -20.87
N ASP A 127 -8.00 0.91 -20.31
CA ASP A 127 -8.80 2.13 -20.41
C ASP A 127 -8.04 3.17 -21.24
N GLU A 128 -8.68 3.70 -22.28
CA GLU A 128 -8.13 4.72 -23.16
C GLU A 128 -8.64 6.12 -22.81
N ALA A 129 -9.44 6.23 -21.73
CA ALA A 129 -9.92 7.54 -21.29
C ALA A 129 -8.76 8.39 -20.78
N SER A 130 -8.76 9.65 -21.16
CA SER A 130 -7.80 10.64 -20.67
C SER A 130 -7.91 10.86 -19.16
N ALA A 131 -6.87 11.44 -18.55
CA ALA A 131 -6.88 11.77 -17.13
C ALA A 131 -8.06 12.68 -16.73
N ASP A 132 -8.48 13.58 -17.63
CA ASP A 132 -9.60 14.50 -17.38
C ASP A 132 -10.94 13.74 -17.45
N GLU A 133 -11.15 12.90 -18.46
CA GLU A 133 -12.33 12.04 -18.55
C GLU A 133 -12.45 11.09 -17.36
N ILE A 134 -11.32 10.48 -16.92
CA ILE A 134 -11.30 9.64 -15.70
C ILE A 134 -11.69 10.47 -14.47
N ARG A 135 -11.23 11.72 -14.37
CA ARG A 135 -11.57 12.62 -13.25
C ARG A 135 -13.07 12.96 -13.26
N GLU A 136 -13.64 13.25 -14.42
CA GLU A 136 -15.08 13.52 -14.58
C GLU A 136 -15.92 12.29 -14.21
N MET A 137 -15.52 11.10 -14.65
CA MET A 137 -16.22 9.85 -14.37
C MET A 137 -16.10 9.40 -12.90
N ARG A 138 -15.11 9.88 -12.16
CA ARG A 138 -14.83 9.41 -10.77
C ARG A 138 -15.97 9.68 -9.79
N GLY A 139 -16.78 10.73 -10.03
CA GLY A 139 -17.78 11.21 -9.09
C GLY A 139 -17.18 11.97 -7.90
N THR A 140 -17.98 12.17 -6.85
CA THR A 140 -17.61 12.90 -5.63
C THR A 140 -17.87 12.05 -4.39
N LEU A 141 -17.63 12.59 -3.19
CA LEU A 141 -17.94 11.89 -1.94
C LEU A 141 -19.45 11.63 -1.74
N THR A 142 -20.29 12.37 -2.43
CA THR A 142 -21.75 12.33 -2.30
C THR A 142 -22.48 11.86 -3.57
N GLU A 143 -21.77 11.83 -4.69
CA GLU A 143 -22.33 11.42 -5.99
C GLU A 143 -21.52 10.24 -6.53
N PRO A 144 -22.18 9.11 -6.88
CA PRO A 144 -21.48 7.96 -7.44
C PRO A 144 -20.86 8.33 -8.80
N GLY A 145 -19.71 7.75 -9.08
CA GLY A 145 -19.07 7.87 -10.40
C GLY A 145 -19.82 7.09 -11.48
N THR A 146 -19.43 7.33 -12.72
CA THR A 146 -19.90 6.60 -13.90
C THR A 146 -18.84 5.61 -14.37
N GLU A 147 -19.29 4.50 -14.93
CA GLU A 147 -18.35 3.50 -15.47
C GLU A 147 -17.69 4.00 -16.76
N SER A 148 -16.40 3.66 -16.92
CA SER A 148 -15.71 3.88 -18.18
C SER A 148 -16.34 3.06 -19.31
N PRO A 149 -16.48 3.61 -20.51
CA PRO A 149 -16.97 2.87 -21.68
C PRO A 149 -16.10 1.66 -22.04
N TYR A 150 -14.84 1.65 -21.60
CA TYR A 150 -13.89 0.57 -21.83
C TYR A 150 -13.96 -0.56 -20.77
N ARG A 151 -14.73 -0.39 -19.69
CA ARG A 151 -14.84 -1.37 -18.60
C ARG A 151 -15.33 -2.75 -19.06
N SER A 152 -16.15 -2.81 -20.12
CA SER A 152 -16.69 -4.03 -20.70
C SER A 152 -15.86 -4.62 -21.85
N ARG A 153 -14.65 -4.09 -22.10
CA ARG A 153 -13.75 -4.57 -23.15
C ARG A 153 -13.51 -6.08 -23.03
N PRO A 154 -13.54 -6.84 -24.17
CA PRO A 154 -13.25 -8.27 -24.15
C PRO A 154 -11.87 -8.60 -23.59
N ILE A 155 -11.76 -9.75 -22.93
CA ILE A 155 -10.51 -10.19 -22.30
C ILE A 155 -9.36 -10.27 -23.31
N GLU A 156 -9.59 -10.88 -24.47
CA GLU A 156 -8.55 -11.04 -25.50
C GLU A 156 -8.06 -9.69 -26.05
N GLU A 157 -8.97 -8.74 -26.26
CA GLU A 157 -8.61 -7.39 -26.67
C GLU A 157 -7.81 -6.66 -25.60
N THR A 158 -8.21 -6.80 -24.33
CA THR A 158 -7.49 -6.24 -23.19
C THR A 158 -6.07 -6.81 -23.10
N LYS A 159 -5.90 -8.12 -23.26
CA LYS A 159 -4.58 -8.78 -23.25
C LYS A 159 -3.68 -8.28 -24.37
N GLU A 160 -4.21 -8.19 -25.58
CA GLU A 160 -3.45 -7.71 -26.73
C GLU A 160 -3.02 -6.26 -26.55
N LEU A 161 -3.91 -5.38 -26.11
CA LEU A 161 -3.58 -3.98 -25.81
C LEU A 161 -2.57 -3.86 -24.69
N PHE A 162 -2.71 -4.64 -23.61
CA PHE A 162 -1.78 -4.61 -22.49
C PHE A 162 -0.37 -5.08 -22.92
N ARG A 163 -0.26 -6.10 -23.75
CA ARG A 163 1.01 -6.53 -24.35
C ARG A 163 1.64 -5.41 -25.18
N ARG A 164 0.87 -4.78 -26.06
CA ARG A 164 1.34 -3.69 -26.92
C ARG A 164 1.76 -2.44 -26.11
N MET A 165 1.10 -2.18 -24.96
CA MET A 165 1.56 -1.15 -24.01
C MET A 165 2.96 -1.49 -23.47
N THR A 166 3.19 -2.74 -23.09
CA THR A 166 4.48 -3.22 -22.60
C THR A 166 5.57 -3.16 -23.67
N ASP A 167 5.20 -3.42 -24.93
CA ASP A 167 6.12 -3.34 -26.08
C ASP A 167 6.46 -1.87 -26.47
N GLY A 168 5.83 -0.87 -25.81
CA GLY A 168 6.09 0.56 -26.05
C GLY A 168 5.45 1.09 -27.36
N GLU A 169 4.40 0.44 -27.89
CA GLU A 169 3.75 0.86 -29.12
C GLU A 169 2.94 2.16 -28.96
N PHE A 170 2.61 2.53 -27.72
CA PHE A 170 1.81 3.71 -27.41
C PHE A 170 2.62 4.75 -26.63
N PRO A 171 2.36 6.05 -26.81
CA PRO A 171 2.99 7.08 -25.99
C PRO A 171 2.53 6.97 -24.51
N ASP A 172 3.36 7.45 -23.60
CA ASP A 172 3.06 7.49 -22.18
C ASP A 172 1.74 8.20 -21.90
N GLY A 173 0.91 7.59 -21.07
CA GLY A 173 -0.38 8.13 -20.68
C GLY A 173 -1.52 7.93 -21.71
N ALA A 174 -1.26 7.32 -22.87
CA ALA A 174 -2.31 7.03 -23.85
C ALA A 174 -3.35 6.02 -23.35
N MET A 175 -2.92 5.10 -22.51
CA MET A 175 -3.74 4.03 -21.93
C MET A 175 -3.28 3.69 -20.53
N VAL A 176 -4.20 3.15 -19.73
CA VAL A 176 -3.90 2.64 -18.38
C VAL A 176 -4.59 1.30 -18.16
N LEU A 177 -3.96 0.40 -17.41
CA LEU A 177 -4.62 -0.81 -16.93
C LEU A 177 -5.38 -0.49 -15.64
N ARG A 178 -6.68 -0.79 -15.59
CA ARG A 178 -7.54 -0.55 -14.43
C ARG A 178 -8.17 -1.83 -13.91
N ALA A 179 -8.21 -1.98 -12.59
CA ALA A 179 -8.98 -3.04 -11.95
C ALA A 179 -10.48 -2.70 -11.95
N LYS A 180 -11.31 -3.75 -12.04
CA LYS A 180 -12.77 -3.64 -11.90
C LYS A 180 -13.16 -3.74 -10.42
N ILE A 181 -12.99 -2.65 -9.72
CA ILE A 181 -13.32 -2.51 -8.30
C ILE A 181 -14.73 -1.93 -8.18
#